data_712ccc286904b679dfcb89a71adfb8ee
#
_entry.id   712ccc286904b679dfcb89a71adfb8ee
#
_cell.length_a   1.000
_cell.length_b   1.000
_cell.length_c   1.000
_cell.angle_alpha   90.00
_cell.angle_beta   90.00
_cell.angle_gamma   90.00
#
_symmetry.space_group_name_H-M   'P 1'
#
loop_
_entity.id
_entity.type
_entity.pdbx_description
1 polymer ?
#
loop_
_entity_poly.entity_id
_entity_poly.type
_entity_poly.pdbx_seq_one_letter_code
_entity_poly.pdbx_strand_id
1 'polypeptide(L)' 'MEEREYVLAPEDGARLAWLYRHGEVSAREEVDGGTRLTVRLSPSDHARFGHLPA' A
#
# COMPACT_ATOMS: atom_id res chain seq x y z
N MET A 1 -3.48 4.78 -14.28
CA MET A 1 -3.08 4.33 -12.94
C MET A 1 -1.90 3.42 -13.03
N GLU A 2 -0.97 3.57 -12.11
CA GLU A 2 0.20 2.70 -12.04
C GLU A 2 -0.01 1.62 -11.00
N GLU A 3 0.42 0.42 -11.31
CA GLU A 3 0.37 -0.69 -10.39
C GLU A 3 1.72 -0.84 -9.71
N ARG A 4 1.73 -0.88 -8.38
CA ARG A 4 2.96 -1.03 -7.63
C ARG A 4 2.78 -2.03 -6.50
N GLU A 5 3.90 -2.61 -6.08
CA GLU A 5 3.94 -3.58 -5.01
C GLU A 5 4.54 -2.95 -3.77
N TYR A 6 3.87 -3.10 -2.65
CA TYR A 6 4.33 -2.59 -1.36
C TYR A 6 4.34 -3.70 -0.33
N VAL A 7 5.33 -3.66 0.55
CA VAL A 7 5.39 -4.56 1.70
C VAL A 7 5.26 -3.70 2.96
N LEU A 8 4.23 -3.96 3.75
CA LEU A 8 3.96 -3.21 4.97
C LEU A 8 4.16 -4.08 6.19
N ALA A 9 4.65 -3.47 7.28
CA ALA A 9 4.81 -4.17 8.55
C ALA A 9 3.45 -4.61 9.08
N PRO A 10 3.39 -5.70 9.88
CA PRO A 10 2.11 -6.19 10.40
C PRO A 10 1.34 -5.15 11.22
N GLU A 11 2.07 -4.28 11.91
CA GLU A 11 1.47 -3.23 12.74
C GLU A 11 1.09 -1.98 11.97
N ASP A 12 1.38 -1.91 10.68
CA ASP A 12 1.16 -0.71 9.87
C ASP A 12 -0.25 -0.67 9.27
N GLY A 13 -1.25 -0.76 10.13
CA GLY A 13 -2.64 -0.73 9.69
C GLY A 13 -3.08 0.59 9.09
N ALA A 14 -2.46 1.69 9.51
CA ALA A 14 -2.81 3.01 8.99
C ALA A 14 -2.50 3.13 7.50
N ARG A 15 -1.31 2.68 7.08
CA ARG A 15 -0.93 2.70 5.67
C ARG A 15 -1.76 1.71 4.85
N LEU A 16 -2.03 0.55 5.41
CA LEU A 16 -2.87 -0.44 4.75
C LEU A 16 -4.26 0.15 4.48
N ALA A 17 -4.86 0.78 5.48
CA ALA A 17 -6.17 1.41 5.33
C ALA A 17 -6.13 2.53 4.29
N TRP A 18 -5.05 3.30 4.27
CA TRP A 18 -4.87 4.37 3.30
C TRP A 18 -4.87 3.83 1.87
N LEU A 19 -4.14 2.74 1.64
CA LEU A 19 -4.09 2.11 0.32
C LEU A 19 -5.45 1.59 -0.13
N TYR A 20 -6.21 0.97 0.77
CA TYR A 20 -7.56 0.52 0.45
C TYR A 20 -8.50 1.68 0.15
N ARG A 21 -8.30 2.81 0.82
CA ARG A 21 -9.15 3.97 0.64
C ARG A 21 -8.85 4.72 -0.66
N HIS A 22 -7.58 4.87 -1.02
CA HIS A 22 -7.16 5.71 -2.13
C HIS A 22 -6.82 4.95 -3.40
N GLY A 23 -6.60 3.65 -3.31
CA GLY A 23 -6.21 2.85 -4.44
C GLY A 23 -7.05 1.61 -4.59
N GLU A 24 -6.69 0.81 -5.60
CA GLU A 24 -7.32 -0.47 -5.83
C GLU A 24 -6.31 -1.57 -5.51
N VAL A 25 -6.59 -2.36 -4.48
CA VAL A 25 -5.73 -3.47 -4.09
C VAL A 25 -6.12 -4.67 -4.94
N SER A 26 -5.25 -5.03 -5.88
CA SER A 26 -5.51 -6.14 -6.80
C SER A 26 -5.02 -7.48 -6.25
N ALA A 27 -4.05 -7.46 -5.34
CA ALA A 27 -3.53 -8.67 -4.73
C ALA A 27 -3.01 -8.37 -3.34
N ARG A 28 -3.12 -9.35 -2.46
CA ARG A 28 -2.63 -9.25 -1.10
C ARG A 28 -2.08 -10.61 -0.68
N GLU A 29 -0.89 -10.62 -0.09
CA GLU A 29 -0.24 -11.84 0.36
C GLU A 29 0.43 -11.60 1.70
N GLU A 30 0.19 -12.52 2.64
CA GLU A 30 0.90 -12.49 3.93
C GLU A 30 2.30 -13.05 3.70
N VAL A 31 3.31 -12.30 4.11
CA VAL A 31 4.71 -12.71 3.98
C VAL A 31 5.40 -12.59 5.32
N ASP A 32 6.58 -13.16 5.45
CA ASP A 32 7.37 -13.02 6.67
C ASP A 32 7.67 -11.55 6.89
N GLY A 33 7.30 -11.05 8.05
CA GLY A 33 7.54 -9.66 8.41
C GLY A 33 6.49 -8.69 7.94
N GLY A 34 5.39 -9.14 7.32
CA GLY A 34 4.34 -8.21 6.94
C GLY A 34 3.35 -8.70 5.91
N THR A 35 2.82 -7.75 5.17
CA THR A 35 1.84 -7.98 4.13
C THR A 35 2.34 -7.36 2.83
N ARG A 36 2.35 -8.14 1.77
CA ARG A 36 2.70 -7.66 0.44
C ARG A 36 1.42 -7.38 -0.33
N LEU A 37 1.34 -6.17 -0.88
CA LEU A 37 0.16 -5.71 -1.60
C LEU A 37 0.54 -5.24 -2.99
N THR A 38 -0.28 -5.59 -3.96
CA THR A 38 -0.19 -5.01 -5.30
C THR A 38 -1.34 -4.02 -5.41
N VAL A 39 -1.02 -2.75 -5.60
CA VAL A 39 -1.98 -1.65 -5.53
C VAL A 39 -1.88 -0.78 -6.78
N ARG A 40 -3.03 -0.41 -7.31
CA ARG A 40 -3.13 0.52 -8.43
C ARG A 40 -3.47 1.89 -7.87
N LEU A 41 -2.57 2.84 -8.10
CA LEU A 41 -2.72 4.22 -7.63
C LEU A 41 -2.37 5.18 -8.75
N SER A 42 -2.91 6.41 -8.66
CA SER A 42 -2.46 7.48 -9.53
C SER A 42 -1.03 7.88 -9.14
N PRO A 43 -0.26 8.48 -10.05
CA PRO A 43 1.09 8.96 -9.70
C PRO A 43 1.10 9.90 -8.50
N SER A 44 0.08 10.76 -8.37
CA SER A 44 -0.05 11.64 -7.22
C SER A 44 -0.19 10.88 -5.92
N ASP A 45 -1.00 9.82 -5.93
CA ASP A 45 -1.23 9.04 -4.72
C ASP A 45 0.00 8.21 -4.35
N HIS A 46 0.75 7.72 -5.32
CA HIS A 46 2.02 7.05 -5.04
C HIS A 46 2.99 8.00 -4.33
N ALA A 47 3.06 9.25 -4.80
CA ALA A 47 3.90 10.25 -4.17
C ALA A 47 3.45 10.54 -2.75
N ARG A 48 2.14 10.68 -2.53
CA ARG A 48 1.59 10.90 -1.20
C ARG A 48 1.90 9.76 -0.26
N PHE A 49 1.78 8.53 -0.76
CA PHE A 49 2.06 7.36 0.07
C PHE A 49 3.49 7.37 0.59
N GLY A 50 4.44 7.79 -0.21
CA GLY A 50 5.84 7.89 0.18
C GLY A 50 6.09 8.94 1.27
N HIS A 51 5.16 9.88 1.49
CA HIS A 51 5.27 10.93 2.48
C HIS A 51 4.37 10.74 3.69
N LEU A 52 3.70 9.61 3.80
CA LEU A 52 2.87 9.34 4.98
C LEU A 52 3.73 9.21 6.22
N PRO A 53 3.24 9.70 7.37
CA PRO A 53 3.95 9.50 8.64
C PRO A 53 4.06 8.03 8.98
N ALA A 54 5.16 7.68 9.55
CA ALA A 54 5.42 6.30 9.97
C ALA A 54 4.54 5.90 11.15
#